data_4affd46ebeeec9893785de9f1700d507
#
_entry.id   4affd46ebeeec9893785de9f1700d507
#
_cell.length_a   1.000
_cell.length_b   1.000
_cell.length_c   1.000
_cell.angle_alpha   90.00
_cell.angle_beta   90.00
_cell.angle_gamma   90.00
#
_symmetry.space_group_name_H-M   'P 1'
#
loop_
_entity.id
_entity.type
_entity.pdbx_description
1 polymer ?
#
loop_
_entity_poly.entity_id
_entity_poly.type
_entity_poly.pdbx_seq_one_letter_code
_entity_poly.pdbx_strand_id
1 'polypeptide(L)'
;SVYAHLKRLAEARFQRRVTKAVLTVPAASSAASIEATVRAAGQAGLEVLDTVHEPTAAATAYGLDRFRGQRRLLVYDFGGGTFDVTLMRQHDQTREPREVGGDASLGGEDFDMALAQYAASVVWKHHQVEIHHDVVRWDRVLRASEATKRALSAMAAARLRVQNAYSAKGRNQDIDLTVSREDMAPRWKDLVDRSLRCTAETMVKAGLRPSGIDALILVGGTTYIPMVRDAVTRMMSTPGEHP
;
A
#
# COMPACT_ATOMS: atom_id res chain seq x y z
N SER A 1 -9.01 13.82 -14.96
CA SER A 1 -9.33 12.61 -14.19
C SER A 1 -8.09 11.70 -14.04
N VAL A 2 -8.07 10.83 -13.05
CA VAL A 2 -6.99 9.85 -12.83
C VAL A 2 -6.78 9.00 -14.08
N TYR A 3 -7.85 8.49 -14.68
CA TYR A 3 -7.76 7.65 -15.89
C TYR A 3 -7.16 8.39 -17.11
N ALA A 4 -7.42 9.69 -17.26
CA ALA A 4 -6.78 10.49 -18.32
C ALA A 4 -5.26 10.61 -18.08
N HIS A 5 -4.84 10.69 -16.82
CA HIS A 5 -3.42 10.71 -16.47
C HIS A 5 -2.77 9.35 -16.74
N LEU A 6 -3.37 8.25 -16.27
CA LEU A 6 -2.87 6.89 -16.50
C LEU A 6 -2.79 6.55 -18.00
N LYS A 7 -3.79 6.95 -18.79
CA LYS A 7 -3.78 6.80 -20.24
C LYS A 7 -2.57 7.49 -20.86
N ARG A 8 -2.30 8.76 -20.50
CA ARG A 8 -1.12 9.49 -21.01
C ARG A 8 0.19 8.80 -20.64
N LEU A 9 0.31 8.29 -19.40
CA LEU A 9 1.50 7.53 -18.98
C LEU A 9 1.68 6.26 -19.82
N ALA A 10 0.60 5.52 -20.06
CA ALA A 10 0.62 4.32 -20.89
C ALA A 10 1.00 4.65 -22.35
N GLU A 11 0.40 5.68 -22.94
CA GLU A 11 0.71 6.15 -24.27
C GLU A 11 2.19 6.59 -24.41
N ALA A 12 2.69 7.31 -23.40
CA ALA A 12 4.11 7.68 -23.35
C ALA A 12 5.02 6.46 -23.23
N ARG A 13 4.64 5.46 -22.43
CA ARG A 13 5.45 4.23 -22.21
C ARG A 13 5.48 3.33 -23.44
N PHE A 14 4.33 3.17 -24.11
CA PHE A 14 4.18 2.27 -25.26
C PHE A 14 4.45 2.96 -26.61
N GLN A 15 4.63 4.28 -26.63
CA GLN A 15 4.81 5.10 -27.84
C GLN A 15 3.71 4.85 -28.88
N ARG A 16 2.47 4.64 -28.40
CA ARG A 16 1.29 4.41 -29.23
C ARG A 16 0.02 4.87 -28.51
N ARG A 17 -1.01 5.13 -29.28
CA ARG A 17 -2.34 5.48 -28.74
C ARG A 17 -2.95 4.29 -27.97
N VAL A 18 -3.45 4.55 -26.79
CA VAL A 18 -4.14 3.57 -25.93
C VAL A 18 -5.62 3.92 -25.89
N THR A 19 -6.45 3.03 -26.44
CA THR A 19 -7.91 3.21 -26.54
C THR A 19 -8.70 2.16 -25.78
N LYS A 20 -8.09 1.03 -25.40
CA LYS A 20 -8.72 -0.10 -24.72
C LYS A 20 -7.98 -0.43 -23.44
N ALA A 21 -8.73 -0.85 -22.43
CA ALA A 21 -8.16 -1.25 -21.15
C ALA A 21 -9.01 -2.36 -20.48
N VAL A 22 -8.35 -3.20 -19.69
CA VAL A 22 -8.97 -3.97 -18.62
C VAL A 22 -8.71 -3.22 -17.32
N LEU A 23 -9.73 -3.06 -16.48
CA LEU A 23 -9.60 -2.35 -15.22
C LEU A 23 -9.61 -3.33 -14.05
N THR A 24 -8.77 -3.06 -13.04
CA THR A 24 -8.86 -3.76 -11.77
C THR A 24 -9.80 -3.03 -10.82
N VAL A 25 -10.51 -3.79 -10.00
CA VAL A 25 -11.41 -3.30 -8.96
C VAL A 25 -11.18 -4.09 -7.67
N PRO A 26 -11.30 -3.47 -6.48
CA PRO A 26 -11.22 -4.18 -5.21
C PRO A 26 -12.20 -5.35 -5.14
N ALA A 27 -11.82 -6.43 -4.43
CA ALA A 27 -12.65 -7.66 -4.34
C ALA A 27 -14.03 -7.40 -3.72
N ALA A 28 -14.16 -6.42 -2.83
CA ALA A 28 -15.40 -6.03 -2.16
C ALA A 28 -16.19 -4.93 -2.92
N SER A 29 -15.83 -4.61 -4.16
CA SER A 29 -16.51 -3.55 -4.92
C SER A 29 -17.97 -3.89 -5.22
N SER A 30 -18.87 -2.94 -4.93
CA SER A 30 -20.27 -3.05 -5.34
C SER A 30 -20.42 -2.86 -6.85
N ALA A 31 -21.51 -3.38 -7.43
CA ALA A 31 -21.84 -3.16 -8.85
C ALA A 31 -21.87 -1.66 -9.21
N ALA A 32 -22.44 -0.81 -8.35
CA ALA A 32 -22.48 0.63 -8.56
C ALA A 32 -21.07 1.27 -8.59
N SER A 33 -20.14 0.78 -7.75
CA SER A 33 -18.74 1.23 -7.76
C SER A 33 -18.03 0.81 -9.05
N ILE A 34 -18.24 -0.42 -9.48
CA ILE A 34 -17.68 -0.94 -10.74
C ILE A 34 -18.16 -0.10 -11.93
N GLU A 35 -19.49 0.15 -12.01
CA GLU A 35 -20.05 1.00 -13.06
C GLU A 35 -19.50 2.42 -13.04
N ALA A 36 -19.32 3.02 -11.86
CA ALA A 36 -18.74 4.36 -11.73
C ALA A 36 -17.30 4.38 -12.25
N THR A 37 -16.52 3.33 -11.94
CA THR A 37 -15.15 3.13 -12.42
C THR A 37 -15.10 3.03 -13.96
N VAL A 38 -15.96 2.20 -14.53
CA VAL A 38 -16.10 2.03 -16.00
C VAL A 38 -16.49 3.35 -16.67
N ARG A 39 -17.49 4.06 -16.13
CA ARG A 39 -17.88 5.39 -16.66
C ARG A 39 -16.75 6.40 -16.61
N ALA A 40 -16.01 6.45 -15.50
CA ALA A 40 -14.88 7.38 -15.35
C ALA A 40 -13.74 7.08 -16.34
N ALA A 41 -13.47 5.83 -16.64
CA ALA A 41 -12.51 5.41 -17.66
C ALA A 41 -13.02 5.77 -19.08
N GLY A 42 -14.31 5.56 -19.36
CA GLY A 42 -14.96 5.95 -20.61
C GLY A 42 -14.85 7.46 -20.87
N GLN A 43 -15.06 8.29 -19.84
CA GLN A 43 -14.87 9.75 -19.93
C GLN A 43 -13.43 10.18 -20.25
N ALA A 44 -12.45 9.33 -19.95
CA ALA A 44 -11.05 9.51 -20.33
C ALA A 44 -10.73 8.99 -21.74
N GLY A 45 -11.73 8.49 -22.47
CA GLY A 45 -11.59 7.94 -23.82
C GLY A 45 -10.94 6.56 -23.84
N LEU A 46 -11.24 5.72 -22.82
CA LEU A 46 -10.88 4.32 -22.76
C LEU A 46 -12.15 3.45 -22.97
N GLU A 47 -12.11 2.54 -23.93
CA GLU A 47 -13.05 1.43 -24.04
C GLU A 47 -12.65 0.37 -23.00
N VAL A 48 -13.49 0.12 -22.00
CA VAL A 48 -13.25 -0.89 -20.98
C VAL A 48 -13.69 -2.24 -21.54
N LEU A 49 -12.75 -3.14 -21.76
CA LEU A 49 -13.01 -4.48 -22.32
C LEU A 49 -13.54 -5.43 -21.25
N ASP A 50 -13.03 -5.30 -20.03
CA ASP A 50 -13.40 -6.14 -18.90
C ASP A 50 -12.99 -5.49 -17.57
N THR A 51 -13.55 -6.01 -16.47
CA THR A 51 -13.13 -5.68 -15.10
C THR A 51 -12.70 -6.94 -14.39
N VAL A 52 -11.57 -6.88 -13.68
CA VAL A 52 -10.98 -8.00 -12.94
C VAL A 52 -10.78 -7.59 -11.49
N HIS A 53 -11.09 -8.46 -10.54
CA HIS A 53 -10.77 -8.19 -9.13
C HIS A 53 -9.26 -8.11 -8.91
N GLU A 54 -8.81 -7.11 -8.15
CA GLU A 54 -7.39 -6.85 -7.86
C GLU A 54 -6.63 -8.09 -7.37
N PRO A 55 -7.15 -8.92 -6.42
CA PRO A 55 -6.45 -10.13 -6.00
C PRO A 55 -6.33 -11.17 -7.12
N THR A 56 -7.29 -11.24 -8.04
CA THR A 56 -7.22 -12.13 -9.21
C THR A 56 -6.15 -11.67 -10.19
N ALA A 57 -6.08 -10.36 -10.45
CA ALA A 57 -5.04 -9.78 -11.28
C ALA A 57 -3.65 -10.01 -10.68
N ALA A 58 -3.51 -9.82 -9.36
CA ALA A 58 -2.28 -10.08 -8.63
C ALA A 58 -1.83 -11.54 -8.76
N ALA A 59 -2.74 -12.49 -8.50
CA ALA A 59 -2.45 -13.92 -8.64
C ALA A 59 -2.02 -14.29 -10.06
N THR A 60 -2.62 -13.67 -11.07
CA THR A 60 -2.22 -13.85 -12.48
C THR A 60 -0.83 -13.30 -12.75
N ALA A 61 -0.53 -12.10 -12.28
CA ALA A 61 0.79 -11.46 -12.44
C ALA A 61 1.93 -12.26 -11.79
N TYR A 62 1.64 -12.97 -10.69
CA TYR A 62 2.59 -13.90 -10.06
C TYR A 62 2.76 -15.22 -10.81
N GLY A 63 2.09 -15.41 -11.94
CA GLY A 63 2.21 -16.59 -12.79
C GLY A 63 1.54 -17.84 -12.21
N LEU A 64 0.60 -17.65 -11.28
CA LEU A 64 -0.13 -18.76 -10.64
C LEU A 64 -1.14 -19.45 -11.58
N ASP A 65 -1.38 -18.88 -12.76
CA ASP A 65 -2.11 -19.50 -13.87
C ASP A 65 -1.43 -20.75 -14.45
N ARG A 66 -0.13 -20.92 -14.19
CA ARG A 66 0.66 -22.07 -14.63
C ARG A 66 0.57 -23.29 -13.69
N PHE A 67 0.03 -23.10 -12.47
CA PHE A 67 -0.11 -24.18 -11.52
C PHE A 67 -1.40 -24.95 -11.71
N ARG A 68 -1.32 -26.27 -11.58
CA ARG A 68 -2.46 -27.20 -11.63
C ARG A 68 -2.82 -27.66 -10.20
N GLY A 69 -4.09 -28.06 -10.04
CA GLY A 69 -4.61 -28.56 -8.77
C GLY A 69 -5.18 -27.49 -7.85
N GLN A 70 -5.53 -27.90 -6.64
CA GLN A 70 -6.11 -27.00 -5.63
C GLN A 70 -5.04 -26.30 -4.83
N ARG A 71 -5.21 -24.98 -4.64
CA ARG A 71 -4.37 -24.14 -3.81
C ARG A 71 -5.20 -23.13 -3.04
N ARG A 72 -4.71 -22.76 -1.87
CA ARG A 72 -5.21 -21.67 -1.04
C ARG A 72 -4.20 -20.55 -1.06
N LEU A 73 -4.62 -19.39 -1.54
CA LEU A 73 -3.77 -18.22 -1.71
C LEU A 73 -4.21 -17.15 -0.72
N LEU A 74 -3.26 -16.46 -0.13
CA LEU A 74 -3.51 -15.22 0.61
C LEU A 74 -2.91 -14.07 -0.18
N VAL A 75 -3.75 -13.16 -0.65
CA VAL A 75 -3.34 -11.90 -1.26
C VAL A 75 -3.38 -10.83 -0.17
N TYR A 76 -2.22 -10.26 0.11
CA TYR A 76 -2.01 -9.20 1.10
C TYR A 76 -1.68 -7.93 0.32
N ASP A 77 -2.69 -7.09 0.10
CA ASP A 77 -2.58 -5.86 -0.66
C ASP A 77 -2.50 -4.66 0.28
N PHE A 78 -1.31 -4.07 0.37
CA PHE A 78 -1.07 -2.91 1.21
C PHE A 78 -0.71 -1.72 0.33
N GLY A 79 -1.74 -0.98 -0.04
CA GLY A 79 -1.68 0.19 -0.90
C GLY A 79 -1.23 1.47 -0.20
N GLY A 80 -1.47 2.61 -0.87
CA GLY A 80 -1.18 3.94 -0.32
C GLY A 80 -2.17 4.39 0.74
N GLY A 81 -3.47 4.12 0.53
CA GLY A 81 -4.55 4.57 1.41
C GLY A 81 -5.35 3.44 2.07
N THR A 82 -5.27 2.21 1.55
CA THR A 82 -6.05 1.05 2.03
C THR A 82 -5.17 -0.17 2.23
N PHE A 83 -5.61 -1.03 3.10
CA PHE A 83 -5.12 -2.38 3.30
C PHE A 83 -6.24 -3.37 3.00
N ASP A 84 -6.00 -4.29 2.08
CA ASP A 84 -6.93 -5.36 1.71
C ASP A 84 -6.26 -6.72 1.85
N VAL A 85 -7.00 -7.69 2.37
CA VAL A 85 -6.56 -9.08 2.45
C VAL A 85 -7.63 -9.99 1.88
N THR A 86 -7.24 -10.84 0.94
CA THR A 86 -8.17 -11.77 0.29
C THR A 86 -7.64 -13.19 0.35
N LEU A 87 -8.45 -14.07 0.91
CA LEU A 87 -8.24 -15.51 0.81
C LEU A 87 -8.92 -16.03 -0.44
N MET A 88 -8.17 -16.71 -1.28
CA MET A 88 -8.63 -17.26 -2.55
C MET A 88 -8.44 -18.77 -2.59
N ARG A 89 -9.38 -19.47 -3.22
CA ARG A 89 -9.19 -20.83 -3.67
C ARG A 89 -8.88 -20.81 -5.16
N GLN A 90 -7.78 -21.45 -5.52
CA GLN A 90 -7.48 -21.78 -6.91
C GLN A 90 -7.78 -23.24 -7.15
N HIS A 91 -8.45 -23.55 -8.24
CA HIS A 91 -8.61 -24.88 -8.79
C HIS A 91 -8.32 -24.79 -10.30
N ASP A 92 -7.20 -25.34 -10.70
CA ASP A 92 -6.62 -25.18 -12.04
C ASP A 92 -6.53 -23.70 -12.45
N GLN A 93 -7.30 -23.27 -13.45
CA GLN A 93 -7.31 -21.88 -13.92
C GLN A 93 -8.40 -21.01 -13.25
N THR A 94 -9.29 -21.61 -12.47
CA THR A 94 -10.36 -20.88 -11.78
C THR A 94 -9.86 -20.36 -10.44
N ARG A 95 -10.17 -19.10 -10.14
CA ARG A 95 -9.81 -18.43 -8.88
C ARG A 95 -11.04 -17.78 -8.29
N GLU A 96 -11.36 -18.16 -7.07
CA GLU A 96 -12.52 -17.65 -6.36
C GLU A 96 -12.09 -17.03 -5.04
N PRO A 97 -12.44 -15.76 -4.77
CA PRO A 97 -12.35 -15.20 -3.43
C PRO A 97 -13.23 -16.02 -2.48
N ARG A 98 -12.72 -16.33 -1.31
CA ARG A 98 -13.47 -17.08 -0.27
C ARG A 98 -13.80 -16.18 0.92
N GLU A 99 -12.87 -15.35 1.33
CA GLU A 99 -13.05 -14.40 2.40
C GLU A 99 -12.25 -13.14 2.07
N VAL A 100 -12.80 -12.00 2.40
CA VAL A 100 -12.20 -10.68 2.19
C VAL A 100 -12.24 -9.93 3.50
N GLY A 101 -11.13 -9.32 3.87
CA GLY A 101 -11.00 -8.41 4.99
C GLY A 101 -10.14 -7.24 4.61
N GLY A 102 -9.98 -6.29 5.53
CA GLY A 102 -9.14 -5.13 5.27
C GLY A 102 -9.44 -3.98 6.22
N ASP A 103 -8.75 -2.87 5.98
CA ASP A 103 -8.91 -1.60 6.69
C ASP A 103 -8.81 -0.45 5.67
N ALA A 104 -9.94 0.19 5.40
CA ALA A 104 -10.07 1.26 4.40
C ALA A 104 -9.39 2.58 4.83
N SER A 105 -8.89 2.65 6.07
CA SER A 105 -8.17 3.80 6.62
C SER A 105 -6.77 3.42 7.10
N LEU A 106 -6.14 2.44 6.46
CA LEU A 106 -4.79 1.99 6.75
C LEU A 106 -4.00 1.84 5.45
N GLY A 107 -2.99 2.68 5.26
CA GLY A 107 -2.19 2.68 4.03
C GLY A 107 -0.80 3.27 4.20
N GLY A 108 -0.07 3.35 3.11
CA GLY A 108 1.27 3.94 3.06
C GLY A 108 1.31 5.40 3.50
N GLU A 109 0.20 6.13 3.36
CA GLU A 109 0.06 7.52 3.81
C GLU A 109 0.15 7.65 5.34
N ASP A 110 -0.29 6.64 6.10
CA ASP A 110 -0.14 6.62 7.56
C ASP A 110 1.34 6.49 7.96
N PHE A 111 2.11 5.71 7.21
CA PHE A 111 3.56 5.60 7.39
C PHE A 111 4.27 6.92 7.07
N ASP A 112 3.82 7.63 6.03
CA ASP A 112 4.34 8.96 5.67
C ASP A 112 4.00 9.98 6.74
N MET A 113 2.78 9.97 7.26
CA MET A 113 2.34 10.82 8.34
C MET A 113 3.16 10.58 9.61
N ALA A 114 3.40 9.33 10.00
CA ALA A 114 4.23 8.99 11.17
C ALA A 114 5.67 9.50 11.01
N LEU A 115 6.22 9.45 9.79
CA LEU A 115 7.55 9.97 9.50
C LEU A 115 7.57 11.51 9.53
N ALA A 116 6.55 12.17 8.97
CA ALA A 116 6.41 13.62 9.03
C ALA A 116 6.28 14.12 10.48
N GLN A 117 5.49 13.43 11.30
CA GLN A 117 5.34 13.71 12.73
C GLN A 117 6.68 13.51 13.49
N TYR A 118 7.46 12.51 13.11
CA TYR A 118 8.81 12.35 13.67
C TYR A 118 9.68 13.55 13.32
N ALA A 119 9.72 13.98 12.06
CA ALA A 119 10.49 15.16 11.66
C ALA A 119 10.01 16.43 12.41
N ALA A 120 8.68 16.60 12.55
CA ALA A 120 8.12 17.69 13.34
C ALA A 120 8.55 17.66 14.80
N SER A 121 8.60 16.48 15.41
CA SER A 121 9.03 16.31 16.81
C SER A 121 10.50 16.68 17.01
N VAL A 122 11.35 16.41 16.02
CA VAL A 122 12.76 16.83 16.02
C VAL A 122 12.89 18.34 15.94
N VAL A 123 12.14 18.99 15.03
CA VAL A 123 12.12 20.46 14.93
C VAL A 123 11.61 21.09 16.23
N TRP A 124 10.52 20.57 16.78
CA TRP A 124 9.97 21.05 18.05
C TRP A 124 11.00 20.95 19.19
N LYS A 125 11.69 19.81 19.31
CA LYS A 125 12.68 19.59 20.36
C LYS A 125 13.83 20.59 20.30
N HIS A 126 14.29 20.99 19.12
CA HIS A 126 15.44 21.87 18.94
C HIS A 126 15.08 23.35 18.80
N HIS A 127 13.92 23.66 18.28
CA HIS A 127 13.55 25.03 17.89
C HIS A 127 12.25 25.53 18.51
N GLN A 128 11.47 24.67 19.18
CA GLN A 128 10.15 24.98 19.78
C GLN A 128 9.16 25.56 18.75
N VAL A 129 9.25 25.08 17.50
CA VAL A 129 8.38 25.51 16.39
C VAL A 129 7.47 24.37 15.95
N GLU A 130 6.18 24.63 15.91
CA GLU A 130 5.18 23.72 15.35
C GLU A 130 5.06 23.96 13.83
N ILE A 131 5.40 22.94 13.04
CA ILE A 131 5.47 23.06 11.59
C ILE A 131 4.19 22.64 10.86
N HIS A 132 3.27 21.96 11.53
CA HIS A 132 2.04 21.42 10.94
C HIS A 132 0.93 22.47 10.73
N HIS A 133 1.04 23.66 11.32
CA HIS A 133 0.06 24.73 11.18
C HIS A 133 0.11 25.43 9.81
N ASP A 134 1.25 25.41 9.12
CA ASP A 134 1.38 25.93 7.76
C ASP A 134 1.13 24.77 6.77
N VAL A 135 -0.07 24.74 6.19
CA VAL A 135 -0.53 23.66 5.30
C VAL A 135 0.42 23.46 4.10
N VAL A 136 0.96 24.55 3.54
CA VAL A 136 1.86 24.47 2.38
C VAL A 136 3.22 23.88 2.76
N ARG A 137 3.74 24.27 3.92
CA ARG A 137 5.00 23.71 4.44
C ARG A 137 4.82 22.26 4.87
N TRP A 138 3.69 21.97 5.51
CA TRP A 138 3.36 20.62 5.94
C TRP A 138 3.22 19.65 4.76
N ASP A 139 2.55 20.03 3.67
CA ASP A 139 2.47 19.21 2.44
C ASP A 139 3.86 18.89 1.88
N ARG A 140 4.80 19.84 1.91
CA ARG A 140 6.18 19.58 1.50
C ARG A 140 6.91 18.58 2.41
N VAL A 141 6.65 18.65 3.72
CA VAL A 141 7.18 17.67 4.68
C VAL A 141 6.61 16.28 4.41
N LEU A 142 5.30 16.17 4.17
CA LEU A 142 4.65 14.91 3.82
C LEU A 142 5.23 14.29 2.54
N ARG A 143 5.39 15.07 1.48
CA ARG A 143 6.01 14.58 0.23
C ARG A 143 7.46 14.13 0.41
N ALA A 144 8.23 14.85 1.22
CA ALA A 144 9.60 14.45 1.54
C ALA A 144 9.61 13.19 2.41
N SER A 145 8.62 13.01 3.28
CA SER A 145 8.43 11.81 4.09
C SER A 145 8.11 10.60 3.24
N GLU A 146 7.22 10.71 2.24
CA GLU A 146 6.98 9.65 1.26
C GLU A 146 8.26 9.25 0.52
N ALA A 147 9.00 10.22 0.00
CA ALA A 147 10.25 9.94 -0.68
C ALA A 147 11.26 9.24 0.24
N THR A 148 11.36 9.67 1.50
CA THR A 148 12.23 9.07 2.51
C THR A 148 11.78 7.65 2.88
N LYS A 149 10.47 7.42 3.11
CA LYS A 149 9.90 6.09 3.34
C LYS A 149 10.26 5.12 2.20
N ARG A 150 10.08 5.56 0.96
CA ARG A 150 10.45 4.76 -0.22
C ARG A 150 11.94 4.43 -0.26
N ALA A 151 12.80 5.38 0.08
CA ALA A 151 14.24 5.13 0.17
C ALA A 151 14.59 4.13 1.29
N LEU A 152 13.90 4.20 2.45
CA LEU A 152 14.06 3.24 3.55
C LEU A 152 13.63 1.82 3.19
N SER A 153 12.86 1.61 2.13
CA SER A 153 12.57 0.26 1.62
C SER A 153 13.82 -0.44 1.08
N ALA A 154 14.78 0.31 0.53
CA ALA A 154 16.03 -0.22 -0.02
C ALA A 154 17.25 -0.02 0.90
N MET A 155 17.24 1.04 1.74
CA MET A 155 18.40 1.44 2.56
C MET A 155 18.04 1.39 4.04
N ALA A 156 19.04 1.16 4.92
CA ALA A 156 18.86 1.18 6.37
C ALA A 156 18.59 2.58 6.92
N ALA A 157 19.11 3.62 6.26
CA ALA A 157 18.90 5.02 6.58
C ALA A 157 18.74 5.85 5.30
N ALA A 158 17.97 6.92 5.37
CA ALA A 158 17.72 7.85 4.27
C ALA A 158 17.66 9.29 4.79
N ARG A 159 17.83 10.25 3.89
CA ARG A 159 17.87 11.66 4.25
C ARG A 159 16.54 12.34 3.89
N LEU A 160 15.88 12.92 4.90
CA LEU A 160 14.71 13.76 4.73
C LEU A 160 15.17 15.22 4.61
N ARG A 161 14.88 15.84 3.46
CA ARG A 161 15.25 17.23 3.20
C ARG A 161 14.03 18.03 2.75
N VAL A 162 13.81 19.16 3.42
CA VAL A 162 12.75 20.12 3.06
C VAL A 162 13.30 21.53 3.17
N GLN A 163 13.40 22.22 2.04
CA GLN A 163 13.84 23.62 2.04
C GLN A 163 12.73 24.53 2.57
N ASN A 164 13.12 25.56 3.35
CA ASN A 164 12.20 26.53 3.92
C ASN A 164 11.02 25.87 4.66
N ALA A 165 11.30 24.81 5.43
CA ALA A 165 10.31 23.97 6.09
C ALA A 165 9.60 24.69 7.24
N TYR A 166 10.26 25.61 7.92
CA TYR A 166 9.70 26.37 9.03
C TYR A 166 10.38 27.74 9.19
N SER A 167 9.82 28.58 10.05
CA SER A 167 10.43 29.87 10.39
C SER A 167 10.84 29.87 11.86
N ALA A 168 12.11 30.20 12.13
CA ALA A 168 12.61 30.37 13.47
C ALA A 168 13.41 31.68 13.55
N LYS A 169 13.18 32.47 14.60
CA LYS A 169 13.86 33.78 14.82
C LYS A 169 13.81 34.69 13.58
N GLY A 170 12.65 34.73 12.92
CA GLY A 170 12.40 35.59 11.73
C GLY A 170 13.09 35.11 10.45
N ARG A 171 13.66 33.91 10.40
CA ARG A 171 14.32 33.34 9.23
C ARG A 171 13.72 32.00 8.84
N ASN A 172 13.64 31.75 7.53
CA ASN A 172 13.29 30.43 7.03
C ASN A 172 14.42 29.43 7.31
N GLN A 173 14.05 28.24 7.73
CA GLN A 173 14.96 27.15 8.07
C GLN A 173 14.58 25.90 7.27
N ASP A 174 15.58 25.11 6.95
CA ASP A 174 15.43 23.84 6.28
C ASP A 174 15.32 22.70 7.31
N ILE A 175 14.67 21.61 6.93
CA ILE A 175 14.84 20.32 7.59
C ILE A 175 15.88 19.53 6.78
N ASP A 176 16.89 19.02 7.44
CA ASP A 176 17.88 18.11 6.89
C ASP A 176 18.19 17.05 7.96
N LEU A 177 17.47 15.95 7.90
CA LEU A 177 17.45 14.90 8.92
C LEU A 177 17.81 13.55 8.29
N THR A 178 18.74 12.82 8.90
CA THR A 178 18.95 11.41 8.59
C THR A 178 17.98 10.60 9.44
N VAL A 179 17.17 9.77 8.77
CA VAL A 179 16.17 8.88 9.37
C VAL A 179 16.57 7.45 9.11
N SER A 180 16.60 6.62 10.13
CA SER A 180 16.87 5.18 10.01
C SER A 180 15.59 4.33 10.11
N ARG A 181 15.67 3.07 9.69
CA ARG A 181 14.59 2.09 9.95
C ARG A 181 14.35 1.88 11.44
N GLU A 182 15.38 1.97 12.25
CA GLU A 182 15.32 1.82 13.71
C GLU A 182 14.54 2.98 14.35
N ASP A 183 14.71 4.22 13.85
CA ASP A 183 13.94 5.37 14.28
C ASP A 183 12.45 5.20 13.99
N MET A 184 12.12 4.56 12.87
CA MET A 184 10.74 4.40 12.41
C MET A 184 10.05 3.13 12.93
N ALA A 185 10.80 2.10 13.30
CA ALA A 185 10.23 0.83 13.75
C ALA A 185 9.19 0.98 14.89
N PRO A 186 9.45 1.71 15.98
CA PRO A 186 8.46 1.89 17.04
C PRO A 186 7.22 2.70 16.58
N ARG A 187 7.36 3.58 15.58
CA ARG A 187 6.31 4.45 15.07
C ARG A 187 5.40 3.76 14.07
N TRP A 188 5.95 2.81 13.33
CA TRP A 188 5.25 2.02 12.32
C TRP A 188 4.66 0.71 12.88
N LYS A 189 5.05 0.33 14.11
CA LYS A 189 4.65 -0.95 14.71
C LYS A 189 3.13 -1.14 14.73
N ASP A 190 2.40 -0.13 15.23
CA ASP A 190 0.93 -0.23 15.35
C ASP A 190 0.23 -0.35 13.99
N LEU A 191 0.77 0.30 12.94
CA LEU A 191 0.24 0.20 11.58
C LEU A 191 0.42 -1.22 11.03
N VAL A 192 1.59 -1.81 11.26
CA VAL A 192 1.87 -3.21 10.88
C VAL A 192 0.99 -4.16 11.67
N ASP A 193 0.89 -4.00 12.99
CA ASP A 193 0.07 -4.86 13.85
C ASP A 193 -1.43 -4.81 13.46
N ARG A 194 -1.94 -3.65 13.02
CA ARG A 194 -3.31 -3.52 12.50
C ARG A 194 -3.52 -4.39 11.26
N SER A 195 -2.61 -4.36 10.31
CA SER A 195 -2.71 -5.18 9.09
C SER A 195 -2.63 -6.68 9.40
N LEU A 196 -1.77 -7.08 10.36
CA LEU A 196 -1.68 -8.48 10.80
C LEU A 196 -2.95 -8.93 11.52
N ARG A 197 -3.57 -8.10 12.36
CA ARG A 197 -4.86 -8.42 13.00
C ARG A 197 -5.95 -8.64 11.96
N CYS A 198 -6.12 -7.72 11.00
CA CYS A 198 -7.09 -7.90 9.91
C CYS A 198 -6.85 -9.21 9.15
N THR A 199 -5.58 -9.56 8.91
CA THR A 199 -5.20 -10.81 8.24
C THR A 199 -5.58 -12.03 9.08
N ALA A 200 -5.29 -12.03 10.39
CA ALA A 200 -5.65 -13.10 11.30
C ALA A 200 -7.17 -13.29 11.40
N GLU A 201 -7.92 -12.20 11.56
CA GLU A 201 -9.39 -12.23 11.61
C GLU A 201 -10.00 -12.80 10.32
N THR A 202 -9.45 -12.42 9.16
CA THR A 202 -9.91 -12.94 7.87
C THR A 202 -9.63 -14.45 7.74
N MET A 203 -8.47 -14.91 8.19
CA MET A 203 -8.17 -16.35 8.23
C MET A 203 -9.08 -17.11 9.18
N VAL A 204 -9.36 -16.56 10.36
CA VAL A 204 -10.29 -17.19 11.35
C VAL A 204 -11.69 -17.31 10.75
N LYS A 205 -12.22 -16.26 10.11
CA LYS A 205 -13.53 -16.29 9.42
C LYS A 205 -13.59 -17.36 8.34
N ALA A 206 -12.50 -17.58 7.62
CA ALA A 206 -12.40 -18.64 6.61
C ALA A 206 -12.15 -20.03 7.19
N GLY A 207 -11.98 -20.19 8.50
CA GLY A 207 -11.61 -21.45 9.14
C GLY A 207 -10.22 -21.96 8.75
N LEU A 208 -9.30 -21.05 8.41
CA LEU A 208 -7.94 -21.38 7.97
C LEU A 208 -6.91 -20.96 9.01
N ARG A 209 -5.81 -21.71 9.03
CA ARG A 209 -4.58 -21.37 9.78
C ARG A 209 -3.48 -20.99 8.78
N PRO A 210 -2.42 -20.29 9.20
CA PRO A 210 -1.28 -19.96 8.34
C PRO A 210 -0.71 -21.17 7.60
N SER A 211 -0.59 -22.32 8.27
CA SER A 211 -0.13 -23.59 7.68
C SER A 211 -1.06 -24.16 6.58
N GLY A 212 -2.27 -23.64 6.46
CA GLY A 212 -3.21 -24.02 5.41
C GLY A 212 -3.14 -23.13 4.17
N ILE A 213 -2.22 -22.18 4.12
CA ILE A 213 -2.01 -21.28 2.98
C ILE A 213 -0.85 -21.80 2.13
N ASP A 214 -1.09 -22.06 0.87
CA ASP A 214 -0.10 -22.61 -0.07
C ASP A 214 0.80 -21.53 -0.68
N ALA A 215 0.31 -20.28 -0.79
CA ALA A 215 1.10 -19.15 -1.26
C ALA A 215 0.62 -17.82 -0.69
N LEU A 216 1.58 -16.97 -0.31
CA LEU A 216 1.41 -15.57 0.07
C LEU A 216 1.79 -14.68 -1.13
N ILE A 217 0.87 -13.80 -1.52
CA ILE A 217 1.07 -12.81 -2.59
C ILE A 217 1.06 -11.42 -1.97
N LEU A 218 2.17 -10.71 -2.09
CA LEU A 218 2.31 -9.35 -1.58
C LEU A 218 2.08 -8.34 -2.72
N VAL A 219 1.12 -7.46 -2.53
CA VAL A 219 0.74 -6.41 -3.48
C VAL A 219 0.75 -5.05 -2.79
N GLY A 220 0.88 -3.99 -3.57
CA GLY A 220 0.88 -2.63 -3.07
C GLY A 220 2.26 -2.14 -2.63
N GLY A 221 2.48 -0.83 -2.76
CA GLY A 221 3.77 -0.20 -2.51
C GLY A 221 4.25 -0.30 -1.06
N THR A 222 3.33 -0.39 -0.10
CA THR A 222 3.65 -0.47 1.33
C THR A 222 4.27 -1.83 1.71
N THR A 223 4.04 -2.88 0.92
CA THR A 223 4.68 -4.20 1.13
C THR A 223 6.19 -4.20 0.86
N TYR A 224 6.73 -3.17 0.19
CA TYR A 224 8.18 -3.00 0.05
C TYR A 224 8.88 -2.56 1.34
N ILE A 225 8.15 -2.08 2.34
CA ILE A 225 8.72 -1.77 3.66
C ILE A 225 9.15 -3.09 4.31
N PRO A 226 10.46 -3.28 4.64
CA PRO A 226 10.94 -4.56 5.16
C PRO A 226 10.19 -5.02 6.41
N MET A 227 9.87 -4.10 7.32
CA MET A 227 9.12 -4.40 8.54
C MET A 227 7.75 -5.03 8.24
N VAL A 228 7.03 -4.55 7.22
CA VAL A 228 5.74 -5.11 6.78
C VAL A 228 5.93 -6.50 6.21
N ARG A 229 6.82 -6.61 5.21
CA ARG A 229 7.08 -7.89 4.53
C ARG A 229 7.54 -8.98 5.50
N ASP A 230 8.49 -8.65 6.38
CA ASP A 230 9.06 -9.61 7.32
C ASP A 230 8.03 -10.03 8.38
N ALA A 231 7.13 -9.11 8.80
CA ALA A 231 6.09 -9.41 9.76
C ALA A 231 5.05 -10.39 9.20
N VAL A 232 4.51 -10.11 8.01
CA VAL A 232 3.53 -11.01 7.39
C VAL A 232 4.15 -12.36 6.97
N THR A 233 5.40 -12.36 6.51
CA THR A 233 6.12 -13.61 6.19
C THR A 233 6.31 -14.48 7.43
N ARG A 234 6.70 -13.89 8.57
CA ARG A 234 6.79 -14.61 9.84
C ARG A 234 5.44 -15.16 10.28
N MET A 235 4.37 -14.37 10.19
CA MET A 235 3.02 -14.81 10.52
C MET A 235 2.64 -16.07 9.73
N MET A 236 2.99 -16.16 8.45
CA MET A 236 2.70 -17.32 7.61
C MET A 236 3.62 -18.51 7.87
N SER A 237 4.81 -18.29 8.41
CA SER A 237 5.82 -19.33 8.63
C SER A 237 5.74 -19.98 10.03
N THR A 238 5.00 -19.37 10.97
CA THR A 238 4.94 -19.85 12.36
C THR A 238 3.92 -20.97 12.51
N PRO A 239 4.33 -22.18 12.91
CA PRO A 239 3.37 -23.25 13.23
C PRO A 239 2.61 -22.91 14.51
N GLY A 240 1.34 -22.51 14.38
CA GLY A 240 0.33 -22.81 15.38
C GLY A 240 0.33 -22.14 16.74
N GLU A 241 0.97 -20.98 16.94
CA GLU A 241 0.80 -20.18 18.16
C GLU A 241 0.29 -18.77 17.80
N HIS A 242 -1.02 -18.65 17.68
CA HIS A 242 -1.71 -17.36 17.79
C HIS A 242 -2.93 -17.52 18.70
N PRO A 243 -3.15 -16.55 19.62
CA PRO A 243 -4.24 -16.60 20.59
C PRO A 243 -5.62 -16.54 19.92
#